data_6f21c85fda42c242eca74d551c834d3f
#
_entry.id   6f21c85fda42c242eca74d551c834d3f
#
_cell.length_a   1.000
_cell.length_b   1.000
_cell.length_c   1.000
_cell.angle_alpha   90.00
_cell.angle_beta   90.00
_cell.angle_gamma   90.00
#
_symmetry.space_group_name_H-M   'P 1'
#
loop_
_entity.id
_entity.type
_entity.pdbx_description
1 polymer ?
#
loop_
_entity_poly.entity_id
_entity_poly.type
_entity_poly.pdbx_seq_one_letter_code
_entity_poly.pdbx_strand_id
1 'polypeptide(L)'
;MALLTLGAGMMLAAGAMVASGSPPARAATQGPCDIYASGGTPCVAAHSTTRALFASYNGPLYQVRRSSDNTTTNISPLSAGGVANAATQDSFCAGTTCVITEIYDQSGHGNNLTDAPGGGAAGGPDALANATAAPATVGGHKVYGVYVAPGTGYRDDATSGIATGDAAEGEYAILDGTHYNGGCCFDYGNAETNNDDDGNGTMEAIYFGNIKVWGYGTGNGPWIMADMENGLYSGVNAGYNSNDPTIANRFTTAMINGGANHWQILGGNAQSGGLSTFYDGTRPNVSGYNPMHKQGAIILGTGGDNSKGADGTFYEGVMTSGFPSAATENAVQANITSAGYATYSGSGSGGSATGPIISGLNSAKCMDNNNAAATGGNKVQMWDCDGYAPAQNWTLNASGSTTLQIDGGCADITGANYSNGTLIEWWPCNGGANQQWQASNGELVNPASGKCLDDPNSNTTNGTQLILWTCNGGSNQHWTLP
;
A
#
# COMPACT_ATOMS: atom_id res chain seq x y z
N MET A 1 -2.78 85.67 40.68
CA MET A 1 -2.00 84.61 41.35
C MET A 1 -2.52 83.28 40.87
N ALA A 2 -1.86 82.71 39.89
CA ALA A 2 -2.26 81.47 39.25
C ALA A 2 -1.23 80.40 39.65
N LEU A 3 -1.68 79.28 40.21
CA LEU A 3 -0.90 78.10 40.53
C LEU A 3 -1.06 77.12 39.39
N LEU A 4 0.06 76.76 38.72
CA LEU A 4 0.18 75.60 37.78
C LEU A 4 0.43 74.36 38.64
N THR A 5 -0.37 73.34 38.39
CA THR A 5 -0.05 71.97 38.82
C THR A 5 0.32 71.13 37.61
N LEU A 6 1.56 70.59 37.54
CA LEU A 6 2.03 69.62 36.62
C LEU A 6 1.44 68.22 37.00
N GLY A 7 0.72 67.61 36.07
CA GLY A 7 0.34 66.19 36.15
C GLY A 7 1.29 65.33 35.34
N ALA A 8 2.01 64.43 35.99
CA ALA A 8 2.83 63.40 35.35
C ALA A 8 1.95 62.27 34.84
N GLY A 9 1.85 62.13 33.54
CA GLY A 9 1.17 60.99 32.91
C GLY A 9 2.11 59.76 32.79
N MET A 10 1.71 58.72 33.49
CA MET A 10 2.37 57.39 33.43
C MET A 10 1.80 56.67 32.23
N MET A 11 2.58 56.48 31.17
CA MET A 11 2.23 55.58 30.04
C MET A 11 2.44 54.14 30.47
N LEU A 12 1.36 53.37 30.62
CA LEU A 12 1.40 51.92 30.64
C LEU A 12 1.58 51.39 29.23
N ALA A 13 2.72 50.80 28.92
CA ALA A 13 2.94 50.00 27.74
C ALA A 13 2.26 48.64 27.94
N ALA A 14 1.13 48.41 27.26
CA ALA A 14 0.51 47.08 27.16
C ALA A 14 1.34 46.24 26.21
N GLY A 15 2.15 45.34 26.76
CA GLY A 15 2.83 44.29 25.98
C GLY A 15 1.80 43.26 25.50
N ALA A 16 1.53 43.22 24.20
CA ALA A 16 0.78 42.15 23.59
C ALA A 16 1.63 40.88 23.64
N MET A 17 1.28 39.93 24.51
CA MET A 17 1.80 38.57 24.42
C MET A 17 1.21 37.90 23.18
N VAL A 18 2.04 37.74 22.13
CA VAL A 18 1.71 36.87 21.00
C VAL A 18 1.83 35.44 21.51
N ALA A 19 0.69 34.80 21.77
CA ALA A 19 0.65 33.37 22.01
C ALA A 19 1.12 32.67 20.73
N SER A 20 2.32 32.09 20.76
CA SER A 20 2.80 31.18 19.75
C SER A 20 1.97 29.92 19.84
N GLY A 21 0.84 29.90 19.10
CA GLY A 21 0.07 28.69 18.87
C GLY A 21 0.97 27.71 18.11
N SER A 22 1.22 26.53 18.72
CA SER A 22 1.79 25.42 17.97
C SER A 22 0.95 25.20 16.71
N PRO A 23 1.55 24.95 15.54
CA PRO A 23 0.78 24.62 14.37
C PRO A 23 -0.12 23.41 14.71
N PRO A 24 -1.38 23.38 14.23
CA PRO A 24 -2.23 22.22 14.45
C PRO A 24 -1.50 21.00 13.96
N ALA A 25 -1.44 19.95 14.79
CA ALA A 25 -0.93 18.66 14.38
C ALA A 25 -1.65 18.30 13.07
N ARG A 26 -0.88 18.02 12.00
CA ARG A 26 -1.46 17.56 10.75
C ARG A 26 -2.32 16.35 11.10
N ALA A 27 -3.63 16.43 10.85
CA ALA A 27 -4.52 15.31 11.06
C ALA A 27 -3.90 14.10 10.34
N ALA A 28 -3.76 12.98 11.05
CA ALA A 28 -3.34 11.74 10.44
C ALA A 28 -4.26 11.51 9.23
N THR A 29 -3.69 11.21 8.08
CA THR A 29 -4.49 10.93 6.86
C THR A 29 -5.39 9.75 7.18
N GLN A 30 -6.73 9.92 7.04
CA GLN A 30 -7.70 8.85 7.27
C GLN A 30 -7.33 7.61 6.46
N GLY A 31 -7.45 6.43 7.07
CA GLY A 31 -7.43 5.16 6.35
C GLY A 31 -8.80 4.86 5.71
N PRO A 32 -8.90 3.85 4.82
CA PRO A 32 -10.16 3.46 4.22
C PRO A 32 -11.27 3.18 5.24
N CYS A 33 -10.94 2.50 6.33
CA CYS A 33 -11.91 2.15 7.37
C CYS A 33 -12.35 3.35 8.22
N ASP A 34 -11.52 4.38 8.37
CA ASP A 34 -11.95 5.64 8.99
C ASP A 34 -12.99 6.35 8.10
N ILE A 35 -12.84 6.25 6.78
CA ILE A 35 -13.77 6.82 5.78
C ILE A 35 -15.09 6.06 5.83
N TYR A 36 -15.06 4.73 5.80
CA TYR A 36 -16.27 3.91 5.92
C TYR A 36 -17.01 4.17 7.23
N ALA A 37 -16.30 4.24 8.36
CA ALA A 37 -16.90 4.57 9.64
C ALA A 37 -17.57 5.96 9.63
N SER A 38 -16.92 6.96 9.03
CA SER A 38 -17.47 8.30 8.86
C SER A 38 -18.69 8.32 7.93
N GLY A 39 -18.74 7.40 6.97
CA GLY A 39 -19.84 7.18 6.04
C GLY A 39 -21.02 6.40 6.63
N GLY A 40 -20.92 5.91 7.87
CA GLY A 40 -21.96 5.14 8.55
C GLY A 40 -21.97 3.64 8.23
N THR A 41 -20.96 3.13 7.56
CA THR A 41 -20.77 1.72 7.20
C THR A 41 -19.37 1.25 7.68
N PRO A 42 -19.15 1.09 9.00
CA PRO A 42 -17.84 0.77 9.56
C PRO A 42 -17.32 -0.58 9.05
N CYS A 43 -16.00 -0.71 8.94
CA CYS A 43 -15.35 -1.99 8.64
C CYS A 43 -15.61 -2.99 9.77
N VAL A 44 -16.00 -4.19 9.40
CA VAL A 44 -16.14 -5.37 10.28
C VAL A 44 -15.05 -6.41 10.02
N ALA A 45 -14.37 -6.31 8.88
CA ALA A 45 -13.09 -6.97 8.62
C ALA A 45 -12.21 -6.02 7.81
N ALA A 46 -10.90 -6.06 8.04
CA ALA A 46 -9.93 -5.18 7.38
C ALA A 46 -8.57 -5.88 7.27
N HIS A 47 -8.26 -6.40 6.09
CA HIS A 47 -7.08 -7.22 5.80
C HIS A 47 -6.13 -6.51 4.86
N SER A 48 -4.86 -6.45 5.19
CA SER A 48 -3.84 -5.88 4.30
C SER A 48 -2.45 -6.38 4.65
N THR A 49 -1.69 -6.72 3.62
CA THR A 49 -0.26 -7.00 3.77
C THR A 49 0.62 -5.82 3.35
N THR A 50 0.00 -4.70 2.94
CA THR A 50 0.71 -3.55 2.35
C THR A 50 0.69 -2.31 3.23
N ARG A 51 -0.39 -2.04 3.96
CA ARG A 51 -0.53 -0.84 4.81
C ARG A 51 -1.58 -1.02 5.91
N ALA A 52 -1.57 -0.12 6.88
CA ALA A 52 -2.66 0.04 7.82
C ALA A 52 -3.90 0.65 7.13
N LEU A 53 -5.09 0.14 7.46
CA LEU A 53 -6.38 0.55 6.90
C LEU A 53 -7.14 1.54 7.83
N PHE A 54 -6.62 1.78 9.02
CA PHE A 54 -7.02 2.86 9.95
C PHE A 54 -5.83 3.75 10.23
N ALA A 55 -6.05 5.05 10.32
CA ALA A 55 -4.99 6.03 10.63
C ALA A 55 -4.29 5.76 11.98
N SER A 56 -5.00 5.20 12.93
CA SER A 56 -4.48 4.90 14.27
C SER A 56 -3.90 3.49 14.42
N TYR A 57 -4.06 2.60 13.43
CA TYR A 57 -3.64 1.21 13.56
C TYR A 57 -2.12 1.07 13.57
N ASN A 58 -1.61 0.36 14.56
CA ASN A 58 -0.19 0.09 14.76
C ASN A 58 0.10 -1.37 15.16
N GLY A 59 -0.90 -2.23 15.04
CA GLY A 59 -0.78 -3.68 15.26
C GLY A 59 -0.12 -4.40 14.08
N PRO A 60 0.07 -5.72 14.18
CA PRO A 60 0.59 -6.52 13.09
C PRO A 60 -0.39 -6.56 11.91
N LEU A 61 0.14 -6.49 10.70
CA LEU A 61 -0.63 -6.63 9.46
C LEU A 61 -0.75 -8.10 9.05
N TYR A 62 0.35 -8.84 9.12
CA TYR A 62 0.40 -10.27 8.82
C TYR A 62 1.58 -10.93 9.51
N GLN A 63 1.56 -12.27 9.55
CA GLN A 63 2.64 -13.09 10.09
C GLN A 63 3.31 -13.89 8.98
N VAL A 64 4.62 -14.02 9.05
CA VAL A 64 5.40 -14.90 8.15
C VAL A 64 6.12 -15.96 8.94
N ARG A 65 6.24 -17.17 8.33
CA ARG A 65 7.01 -18.30 8.86
C ARG A 65 8.10 -18.68 7.88
N ARG A 66 9.34 -18.77 8.36
CA ARG A 66 10.47 -19.21 7.53
C ARG A 66 10.64 -20.74 7.57
N SER A 67 11.00 -21.31 6.42
CA SER A 67 11.07 -22.77 6.26
C SER A 67 12.32 -23.41 6.89
N SER A 68 13.37 -22.63 7.16
CA SER A 68 14.64 -23.18 7.70
C SER A 68 14.51 -23.74 9.12
N ASP A 69 13.62 -23.18 9.95
CA ASP A 69 13.45 -23.55 11.36
C ASP A 69 12.00 -23.44 11.87
N ASN A 70 11.04 -23.13 10.98
CA ASN A 70 9.62 -22.93 11.28
C ASN A 70 9.33 -21.80 12.29
N THR A 71 10.27 -20.90 12.55
CA THR A 71 9.98 -19.73 13.37
C THR A 71 9.11 -18.71 12.63
N THR A 72 8.35 -17.91 13.38
CA THR A 72 7.45 -16.88 12.83
C THR A 72 7.86 -15.49 13.29
N THR A 73 7.48 -14.49 12.51
CA THR A 73 7.56 -13.08 12.90
C THR A 73 6.37 -12.31 12.35
N ASN A 74 5.95 -11.28 13.08
CA ASN A 74 4.88 -10.39 12.65
C ASN A 74 5.45 -9.21 11.88
N ILE A 75 4.77 -8.83 10.81
CA ILE A 75 5.07 -7.65 10.03
C ILE A 75 4.05 -6.57 10.40
N SER A 76 4.53 -5.52 11.04
CA SER A 76 3.72 -4.37 11.44
C SER A 76 3.97 -3.18 10.49
N PRO A 77 3.14 -2.13 10.53
CA PRO A 77 3.42 -0.91 9.78
C PRO A 77 4.66 -0.19 10.33
N LEU A 78 5.30 0.63 9.51
CA LEU A 78 6.45 1.47 9.89
C LEU A 78 6.09 2.51 10.97
N SER A 79 4.83 2.94 10.99
CA SER A 79 4.24 3.84 11.98
C SER A 79 2.72 3.62 12.02
N ALA A 80 2.03 4.17 13.00
CA ALA A 80 0.58 4.14 13.03
C ALA A 80 -0.01 4.71 11.72
N GLY A 81 -0.95 3.98 11.09
CA GLY A 81 -1.53 4.33 9.80
C GLY A 81 -0.61 4.18 8.59
N GLY A 82 0.60 3.68 8.80
CA GLY A 82 1.65 3.61 7.79
C GLY A 82 1.65 2.32 6.95
N VAL A 83 2.66 2.23 6.08
CA VAL A 83 2.89 1.07 5.20
C VAL A 83 3.62 -0.04 5.94
N ALA A 84 3.50 -1.28 5.45
CA ALA A 84 4.14 -2.46 6.02
C ALA A 84 5.67 -2.32 6.06
N ASN A 85 6.28 -2.80 7.14
CA ASN A 85 7.74 -2.85 7.28
C ASN A 85 8.31 -4.07 6.55
N ALA A 86 8.44 -3.99 5.22
CA ALA A 86 9.00 -5.05 4.40
C ALA A 86 10.45 -5.40 4.77
N ALA A 87 11.22 -4.45 5.31
CA ALA A 87 12.61 -4.72 5.72
C ALA A 87 12.70 -5.77 6.85
N THR A 88 11.72 -5.80 7.76
CA THR A 88 11.61 -6.86 8.77
C THR A 88 11.44 -8.22 8.11
N GLN A 89 10.56 -8.35 7.12
CA GLN A 89 10.36 -9.58 6.36
C GLN A 89 11.61 -9.97 5.57
N ASP A 90 12.21 -9.02 4.83
CA ASP A 90 13.41 -9.28 4.02
C ASP A 90 14.55 -9.83 4.88
N SER A 91 14.79 -9.23 6.05
CA SER A 91 15.82 -9.67 6.98
C SER A 91 15.50 -11.05 7.57
N PHE A 92 14.24 -11.28 7.96
CA PHE A 92 13.80 -12.53 8.57
C PHE A 92 13.83 -13.70 7.58
N CYS A 93 13.49 -13.46 6.32
CA CYS A 93 13.43 -14.45 5.25
C CYS A 93 14.77 -14.59 4.48
N ALA A 94 15.80 -13.87 4.88
CA ALA A 94 17.09 -13.92 4.18
C ALA A 94 17.68 -15.34 4.17
N GLY A 95 18.01 -15.84 2.96
CA GLY A 95 18.61 -17.16 2.77
C GLY A 95 17.66 -18.36 2.96
N THR A 96 16.37 -18.12 3.07
CA THR A 96 15.34 -19.15 3.20
C THR A 96 14.05 -18.74 2.50
N THR A 97 13.10 -19.65 2.33
CA THR A 97 11.75 -19.31 1.88
C THR A 97 10.86 -18.97 3.07
N CYS A 98 9.89 -18.09 2.87
CA CYS A 98 8.85 -17.74 3.82
C CYS A 98 7.46 -17.91 3.21
N VAL A 99 6.50 -18.25 4.08
CA VAL A 99 5.07 -18.25 3.76
C VAL A 99 4.33 -17.32 4.70
N ILE A 100 3.20 -16.75 4.24
CA ILE A 100 2.28 -15.99 5.09
C ILE A 100 1.42 -16.97 5.86
N THR A 101 1.45 -16.96 7.19
CA THR A 101 0.69 -17.87 8.04
C THR A 101 -0.60 -17.29 8.56
N GLU A 102 -0.70 -15.98 8.65
CA GLU A 102 -1.88 -15.27 9.16
C GLU A 102 -1.93 -13.86 8.58
N ILE A 103 -3.12 -13.40 8.22
CA ILE A 103 -3.40 -12.01 7.83
C ILE A 103 -4.32 -11.45 8.91
N TYR A 104 -3.82 -10.47 9.67
CA TYR A 104 -4.54 -9.94 10.82
C TYR A 104 -5.67 -9.00 10.40
N ASP A 105 -6.80 -9.13 11.10
CA ASP A 105 -7.91 -8.19 11.00
C ASP A 105 -7.59 -6.91 11.79
N GLN A 106 -7.64 -5.79 11.10
CA GLN A 106 -7.38 -4.48 11.69
C GLN A 106 -8.63 -3.82 12.26
N SER A 107 -9.83 -4.38 12.02
CA SER A 107 -11.11 -3.80 12.45
C SER A 107 -11.36 -3.91 13.96
N GLY A 108 -10.66 -4.82 14.62
CA GLY A 108 -10.84 -5.13 16.04
C GLY A 108 -11.90 -6.19 16.32
N HIS A 109 -12.50 -6.78 15.29
CA HIS A 109 -13.46 -7.89 15.43
C HIS A 109 -12.75 -9.24 15.60
N GLY A 110 -11.45 -9.33 15.25
CA GLY A 110 -10.65 -10.54 15.40
C GLY A 110 -10.81 -11.55 14.27
N ASN A 111 -11.31 -11.11 13.12
CA ASN A 111 -11.56 -11.89 11.92
C ASN A 111 -10.26 -12.15 11.14
N ASN A 112 -9.30 -12.83 11.77
CA ASN A 112 -7.99 -13.09 11.16
C ASN A 112 -8.11 -14.23 10.13
N LEU A 113 -7.41 -14.09 9.01
CA LEU A 113 -7.36 -15.11 7.97
C LEU A 113 -6.16 -16.03 8.20
N THR A 114 -6.41 -17.32 8.30
CA THR A 114 -5.41 -18.41 8.38
C THR A 114 -5.56 -19.36 7.20
N ASP A 115 -4.73 -20.40 7.08
CA ASP A 115 -4.86 -21.39 6.02
C ASP A 115 -6.28 -21.98 5.95
N ALA A 116 -6.87 -22.00 4.76
CA ALA A 116 -8.19 -22.54 4.55
C ALA A 116 -8.18 -24.06 4.77
N PRO A 117 -9.14 -24.62 5.55
CA PRO A 117 -9.28 -26.07 5.68
C PRO A 117 -9.84 -26.68 4.39
N GLY A 118 -9.78 -28.00 4.27
CA GLY A 118 -10.43 -28.69 3.16
C GLY A 118 -11.95 -28.55 3.21
N GLY A 119 -12.60 -28.57 2.03
CA GLY A 119 -14.04 -28.43 1.86
C GLY A 119 -14.62 -29.37 0.81
N GLY A 120 -15.83 -29.06 0.34
CA GLY A 120 -16.58 -29.90 -0.59
C GLY A 120 -15.91 -30.08 -1.95
N ALA A 121 -15.35 -29.01 -2.52
CA ALA A 121 -14.68 -29.08 -3.81
C ALA A 121 -13.28 -29.71 -3.75
N ALA A 122 -12.54 -29.49 -2.66
CA ALA A 122 -11.19 -30.04 -2.51
C ALA A 122 -10.88 -30.38 -1.06
N GLY A 123 -10.49 -31.65 -0.82
CA GLY A 123 -10.09 -32.12 0.49
C GLY A 123 -8.68 -31.64 0.89
N GLY A 124 -8.45 -31.55 2.19
CA GLY A 124 -7.18 -31.13 2.79
C GLY A 124 -6.99 -29.61 2.80
N PRO A 125 -6.16 -29.10 3.72
CA PRO A 125 -5.94 -27.66 3.86
C PRO A 125 -5.26 -27.06 2.63
N ASP A 126 -5.43 -25.78 2.44
CA ASP A 126 -4.80 -25.03 1.37
C ASP A 126 -3.33 -24.76 1.69
N ALA A 127 -2.56 -24.50 0.64
CA ALA A 127 -1.19 -24.06 0.79
C ALA A 127 -1.16 -22.58 1.22
N LEU A 128 -0.14 -22.22 1.99
CA LEU A 128 0.13 -20.85 2.36
C LEU A 128 0.88 -20.11 1.23
N ALA A 129 0.56 -18.85 1.03
CA ALA A 129 1.19 -18.02 0.01
C ALA A 129 2.68 -17.81 0.28
N ASN A 130 3.50 -17.84 -0.78
CA ASN A 130 4.90 -17.43 -0.70
C ASN A 130 4.97 -15.94 -0.37
N ALA A 131 5.53 -15.61 0.79
CA ALA A 131 5.56 -14.25 1.33
C ALA A 131 6.34 -13.23 0.49
N THR A 132 7.21 -13.68 -0.42
CA THR A 132 8.07 -12.82 -1.24
C THR A 132 7.71 -12.77 -2.73
N ALA A 133 6.65 -13.49 -3.13
CA ALA A 133 6.33 -13.69 -4.55
C ALA A 133 5.67 -12.47 -5.22
N ALA A 134 5.02 -11.59 -4.44
CA ALA A 134 4.30 -10.42 -4.97
C ALA A 134 4.84 -9.09 -4.44
N PRO A 135 6.08 -8.70 -4.75
CA PRO A 135 6.61 -7.41 -4.33
C PRO A 135 5.91 -6.25 -5.06
N ALA A 136 5.61 -5.19 -4.33
CA ALA A 136 5.03 -3.94 -4.82
C ALA A 136 5.62 -2.76 -4.04
N THR A 137 5.23 -1.54 -4.39
CA THR A 137 5.49 -0.35 -3.58
C THR A 137 4.18 0.35 -3.23
N VAL A 138 4.13 0.93 -2.03
CA VAL A 138 3.05 1.81 -1.57
C VAL A 138 3.69 3.06 -0.96
N GLY A 139 3.37 4.23 -1.49
CA GLY A 139 3.98 5.48 -1.04
C GLY A 139 5.51 5.49 -1.16
N GLY A 140 6.07 4.80 -2.17
CA GLY A 140 7.51 4.65 -2.38
C GLY A 140 8.19 3.58 -1.50
N HIS A 141 7.48 2.93 -0.58
CA HIS A 141 8.03 1.87 0.27
C HIS A 141 7.75 0.50 -0.33
N LYS A 142 8.74 -0.39 -0.30
CA LYS A 142 8.55 -1.79 -0.65
C LYS A 142 7.55 -2.45 0.28
N VAL A 143 6.65 -3.24 -0.29
CA VAL A 143 5.65 -4.06 0.40
C VAL A 143 5.50 -5.38 -0.34
N TYR A 144 4.72 -6.30 0.24
CA TYR A 144 4.39 -7.58 -0.41
C TYR A 144 2.89 -7.79 -0.39
N GLY A 145 2.34 -8.25 -1.52
CA GLY A 145 0.99 -8.78 -1.61
C GLY A 145 0.93 -10.27 -1.26
N VAL A 146 -0.27 -10.78 -1.16
CA VAL A 146 -0.57 -12.22 -1.03
C VAL A 146 -0.62 -12.82 -2.42
N TYR A 147 0.42 -13.56 -2.80
CA TYR A 147 0.48 -14.27 -4.08
C TYR A 147 -0.26 -15.61 -3.97
N VAL A 148 -1.43 -15.67 -4.57
CA VAL A 148 -2.26 -16.88 -4.63
C VAL A 148 -1.92 -17.64 -5.91
N ALA A 149 -1.39 -18.85 -5.76
CA ALA A 149 -1.26 -19.83 -6.81
C ALA A 149 -2.34 -20.91 -6.63
N PRO A 150 -2.65 -21.73 -7.65
CA PRO A 150 -3.60 -22.82 -7.48
C PRO A 150 -3.29 -23.70 -6.25
N GLY A 151 -4.28 -23.90 -5.42
CA GLY A 151 -4.14 -24.61 -4.15
C GLY A 151 -3.81 -23.73 -2.94
N THR A 152 -3.70 -22.40 -3.11
CA THR A 152 -3.46 -21.44 -2.01
C THR A 152 -4.75 -20.77 -1.59
N GLY A 153 -5.04 -20.69 -0.30
CA GLY A 153 -6.23 -20.01 0.21
C GLY A 153 -6.16 -19.74 1.72
N TYR A 154 -6.92 -18.74 2.15
CA TYR A 154 -7.05 -18.33 3.55
C TYR A 154 -8.52 -18.20 3.91
N ARG A 155 -8.83 -18.44 5.20
CA ARG A 155 -10.21 -18.44 5.66
C ARG A 155 -10.35 -18.13 7.14
N ASP A 156 -11.52 -17.61 7.53
CA ASP A 156 -12.04 -17.56 8.90
C ASP A 156 -13.51 -17.97 8.91
N ASP A 157 -13.83 -19.11 9.53
CA ASP A 157 -15.20 -19.65 9.66
C ASP A 157 -15.90 -19.20 10.94
N ALA A 158 -15.17 -18.53 11.87
CA ALA A 158 -15.66 -18.18 13.20
C ALA A 158 -15.70 -16.66 13.43
N THR A 159 -16.23 -15.95 12.46
CA THR A 159 -16.18 -14.48 12.37
C THR A 159 -17.10 -13.75 13.37
N SER A 160 -16.87 -12.45 13.49
CA SER A 160 -17.68 -11.53 14.30
C SER A 160 -18.06 -10.29 13.50
N GLY A 161 -19.37 -9.99 13.47
CA GLY A 161 -19.89 -8.77 12.85
C GLY A 161 -20.07 -8.81 11.33
N ILE A 162 -19.71 -9.91 10.68
CA ILE A 162 -19.93 -10.11 9.24
C ILE A 162 -21.41 -10.29 8.94
N ALA A 163 -21.86 -9.80 7.81
CA ALA A 163 -23.26 -9.89 7.39
C ALA A 163 -23.71 -11.34 7.20
N THR A 164 -24.92 -11.66 7.66
CA THR A 164 -25.56 -12.96 7.47
C THR A 164 -26.95 -12.80 6.91
N GLY A 165 -27.48 -13.84 6.25
CA GLY A 165 -28.77 -13.79 5.59
C GLY A 165 -28.83 -12.73 4.49
N ASP A 166 -29.84 -11.88 4.51
CA ASP A 166 -30.02 -10.79 3.53
C ASP A 166 -29.52 -9.43 4.05
N ALA A 167 -28.69 -9.43 5.12
CA ALA A 167 -28.14 -8.19 5.67
C ALA A 167 -27.22 -7.50 4.65
N ALA A 168 -27.28 -6.17 4.63
CA ALA A 168 -26.47 -5.39 3.70
C ALA A 168 -25.00 -5.38 4.12
N GLU A 169 -24.10 -5.41 3.12
CA GLU A 169 -22.66 -5.28 3.28
C GLU A 169 -22.01 -4.59 2.08
N GLY A 170 -20.79 -4.15 2.24
CA GLY A 170 -19.92 -3.71 1.16
C GLY A 170 -18.57 -4.36 1.32
N GLU A 171 -17.93 -4.61 0.20
CA GLU A 171 -16.62 -5.24 0.12
C GLU A 171 -15.73 -4.50 -0.88
N TYR A 172 -14.47 -4.31 -0.56
CA TYR A 172 -13.49 -3.97 -1.59
C TYR A 172 -12.23 -4.81 -1.44
N ALA A 173 -11.53 -4.97 -2.57
CA ALA A 173 -10.17 -5.51 -2.63
C ALA A 173 -9.32 -4.74 -3.63
N ILE A 174 -8.00 -4.64 -3.35
CA ILE A 174 -7.00 -4.23 -4.33
C ILE A 174 -6.30 -5.47 -4.83
N LEU A 175 -6.42 -5.72 -6.13
CA LEU A 175 -6.01 -6.94 -6.80
C LEU A 175 -5.06 -6.65 -7.95
N ASP A 176 -4.27 -7.64 -8.37
CA ASP A 176 -3.42 -7.54 -9.54
C ASP A 176 -4.19 -7.93 -10.80
N GLY A 177 -4.56 -6.95 -11.61
CA GLY A 177 -5.24 -7.20 -12.89
C GLY A 177 -4.39 -7.85 -13.97
N THR A 178 -3.13 -8.16 -13.69
CA THR A 178 -2.21 -8.85 -14.60
C THR A 178 -1.85 -10.28 -14.14
N HIS A 179 -2.32 -10.67 -12.93
CA HIS A 179 -2.12 -12.02 -12.38
C HIS A 179 -3.48 -12.65 -12.08
N TYR A 180 -3.95 -13.48 -12.98
CA TYR A 180 -5.25 -14.17 -12.93
C TYR A 180 -5.27 -15.34 -13.90
N ASN A 181 -6.19 -16.28 -13.69
CA ASN A 181 -6.49 -17.35 -14.62
C ASN A 181 -8.01 -17.58 -14.76
N GLY A 182 -8.40 -18.62 -15.48
CA GLY A 182 -9.80 -19.04 -15.63
C GLY A 182 -10.21 -20.14 -14.64
N GLY A 183 -9.53 -20.26 -13.53
CA GLY A 183 -9.87 -21.20 -12.45
C GLY A 183 -10.91 -20.63 -11.50
N CYS A 184 -11.52 -21.50 -10.71
CA CYS A 184 -12.36 -21.14 -9.57
C CYS A 184 -11.67 -21.56 -8.28
N CYS A 185 -11.67 -20.68 -7.24
CA CYS A 185 -12.07 -19.29 -7.31
C CYS A 185 -10.98 -18.43 -6.67
N PHE A 186 -10.72 -17.25 -7.20
CA PHE A 186 -9.92 -16.24 -6.53
C PHE A 186 -10.90 -15.20 -5.96
N ASP A 187 -11.39 -15.53 -4.77
CA ASP A 187 -12.41 -14.74 -4.08
C ASP A 187 -11.85 -14.00 -2.87
N TYR A 188 -12.52 -12.92 -2.50
CA TYR A 188 -12.39 -12.24 -1.23
C TYR A 188 -13.75 -11.73 -0.79
N GLY A 189 -14.24 -12.20 0.35
CA GLY A 189 -15.54 -11.78 0.89
C GLY A 189 -16.25 -12.83 1.73
N ASN A 190 -17.58 -12.71 1.78
CA ASN A 190 -18.50 -13.51 2.60
C ASN A 190 -18.72 -14.91 2.00
N ALA A 191 -18.62 -15.94 2.81
CA ALA A 191 -18.77 -17.33 2.37
C ALA A 191 -19.50 -18.20 3.40
N GLU A 192 -19.68 -19.48 3.04
CA GLU A 192 -20.20 -20.53 3.93
C GLU A 192 -19.27 -20.78 5.11
N THR A 193 -19.85 -21.14 6.26
CA THR A 193 -19.08 -21.41 7.49
C THR A 193 -18.63 -22.86 7.65
N ASN A 194 -19.02 -23.74 6.75
CA ASN A 194 -18.74 -25.18 6.79
C ASN A 194 -17.83 -25.68 5.65
N ASN A 195 -17.40 -24.79 4.73
CA ASN A 195 -16.57 -25.07 3.56
C ASN A 195 -17.22 -26.02 2.53
N ASP A 196 -18.53 -26.07 2.49
CA ASP A 196 -19.32 -26.84 1.54
C ASP A 196 -20.29 -25.93 0.79
N ASP A 197 -20.64 -26.28 -0.45
CA ASP A 197 -21.71 -25.63 -1.20
C ASP A 197 -23.06 -25.86 -0.50
N ASP A 198 -23.60 -24.84 0.13
CA ASP A 198 -24.89 -24.83 0.83
C ASP A 198 -26.04 -24.29 -0.04
N GLY A 199 -25.77 -24.00 -1.31
CA GLY A 199 -26.74 -23.60 -2.31
C GLY A 199 -26.74 -22.10 -2.62
N ASN A 200 -27.60 -21.71 -3.56
CA ASN A 200 -27.67 -20.36 -4.09
C ASN A 200 -27.83 -19.31 -2.99
N GLY A 201 -26.96 -18.29 -3.00
CA GLY A 201 -27.07 -17.12 -2.14
C GLY A 201 -26.51 -17.31 -0.74
N THR A 202 -25.75 -18.36 -0.47
CA THR A 202 -25.11 -18.62 0.84
C THR A 202 -23.80 -17.85 1.01
N MET A 203 -23.24 -17.33 -0.08
CA MET A 203 -22.09 -16.43 -0.07
C MET A 203 -22.33 -15.16 -0.89
N GLU A 204 -21.50 -14.17 -0.71
CA GLU A 204 -21.36 -12.99 -1.56
C GLU A 204 -19.92 -12.51 -1.44
N ALA A 205 -19.11 -12.76 -2.46
CA ALA A 205 -17.70 -12.42 -2.44
C ALA A 205 -17.27 -11.80 -3.78
N ILE A 206 -16.23 -10.97 -3.74
CA ILE A 206 -15.56 -10.49 -4.95
C ILE A 206 -14.83 -11.65 -5.60
N TYR A 207 -15.28 -12.10 -6.77
CA TYR A 207 -14.50 -12.95 -7.67
C TYR A 207 -13.71 -12.09 -8.64
N PHE A 208 -12.44 -12.45 -8.88
CA PHE A 208 -11.60 -11.79 -9.86
C PHE A 208 -10.85 -12.78 -10.74
N GLY A 209 -11.17 -12.83 -12.02
CA GLY A 209 -10.57 -13.78 -12.96
C GLY A 209 -11.26 -13.72 -14.31
N ASN A 210 -11.02 -14.75 -15.16
CA ASN A 210 -11.62 -14.80 -16.52
C ASN A 210 -12.35 -16.10 -16.85
N ILE A 211 -12.88 -16.78 -15.83
CA ILE A 211 -13.76 -17.95 -16.03
C ILE A 211 -15.05 -17.52 -16.75
N LYS A 212 -15.61 -18.40 -17.58
CA LYS A 212 -16.85 -18.13 -18.35
C LYS A 212 -17.96 -19.14 -18.12
N VAL A 213 -17.81 -20.02 -17.14
CA VAL A 213 -18.73 -21.13 -16.94
C VAL A 213 -20.05 -20.66 -16.37
N TRP A 214 -20.02 -19.74 -15.38
CA TRP A 214 -21.22 -19.27 -14.68
C TRP A 214 -21.64 -17.86 -15.09
N GLY A 215 -20.69 -16.96 -15.37
CA GLY A 215 -20.95 -15.61 -15.83
C GLY A 215 -19.71 -14.97 -16.42
N TYR A 216 -19.88 -13.92 -17.23
CA TYR A 216 -18.75 -13.19 -17.80
C TYR A 216 -19.19 -11.82 -18.35
N GLY A 217 -18.22 -10.94 -18.46
CA GLY A 217 -18.37 -9.61 -19.01
C GLY A 217 -17.81 -9.44 -20.41
N THR A 218 -17.56 -8.20 -20.81
CA THR A 218 -17.04 -7.82 -22.13
C THR A 218 -15.54 -8.02 -22.22
N GLY A 219 -15.04 -8.46 -23.35
CA GLY A 219 -13.62 -8.69 -23.63
C GLY A 219 -13.15 -10.07 -23.19
N ASN A 220 -11.91 -10.16 -22.72
CA ASN A 220 -11.27 -11.44 -22.36
C ASN A 220 -11.09 -11.62 -20.84
N GLY A 221 -11.59 -10.70 -20.02
CA GLY A 221 -11.30 -10.65 -18.60
C GLY A 221 -9.89 -10.11 -18.31
N PRO A 222 -9.50 -10.00 -17.03
CA PRO A 222 -10.31 -10.39 -15.89
C PRO A 222 -11.52 -9.48 -15.70
N TRP A 223 -12.54 -10.01 -15.02
CA TRP A 223 -13.74 -9.28 -14.63
C TRP A 223 -13.87 -9.25 -13.11
N ILE A 224 -14.54 -8.23 -12.60
CA ILE A 224 -15.02 -8.18 -11.22
C ILE A 224 -16.42 -8.78 -11.22
N MET A 225 -16.60 -9.91 -10.58
CA MET A 225 -17.89 -10.58 -10.47
C MET A 225 -18.23 -10.84 -9.00
N ALA A 226 -19.50 -11.00 -8.68
CA ALA A 226 -19.92 -11.51 -7.40
C ALA A 226 -20.05 -13.03 -7.47
N ASP A 227 -19.30 -13.75 -6.61
CA ASP A 227 -19.59 -15.13 -6.29
C ASP A 227 -20.73 -15.15 -5.25
N MET A 228 -21.86 -15.74 -5.63
CA MET A 228 -23.06 -15.82 -4.79
C MET A 228 -23.43 -17.27 -4.48
N GLU A 229 -22.50 -18.18 -4.58
CA GLU A 229 -22.61 -19.63 -4.61
C GLU A 229 -23.49 -20.14 -5.76
N ASN A 230 -23.04 -21.16 -6.44
CA ASN A 230 -23.68 -21.70 -7.66
C ASN A 230 -23.86 -20.68 -8.80
N GLY A 231 -23.15 -19.56 -8.76
CA GLY A 231 -23.17 -18.55 -9.82
C GLY A 231 -22.23 -17.39 -9.58
N LEU A 232 -21.34 -17.16 -10.57
CA LEU A 232 -20.52 -15.97 -10.66
C LEU A 232 -21.27 -14.95 -11.52
N TYR A 233 -21.67 -13.83 -10.93
CA TYR A 233 -22.47 -12.83 -11.61
C TYR A 233 -21.67 -11.59 -11.96
N SER A 234 -21.64 -11.26 -13.26
CA SER A 234 -21.10 -9.99 -13.79
C SER A 234 -22.20 -8.93 -14.00
N GLY A 235 -23.39 -9.19 -13.53
CA GLY A 235 -24.62 -8.40 -13.63
C GLY A 235 -25.84 -9.22 -13.27
N VAL A 236 -27.01 -8.88 -13.82
CA VAL A 236 -28.28 -9.55 -13.49
C VAL A 236 -28.44 -10.94 -14.11
N ASN A 237 -27.73 -11.20 -15.22
CA ASN A 237 -27.83 -12.47 -15.95
C ASN A 237 -26.75 -13.46 -15.50
N ALA A 238 -27.11 -14.74 -15.47
CA ALA A 238 -26.19 -15.85 -15.18
C ALA A 238 -25.23 -16.16 -16.36
N GLY A 239 -25.14 -15.33 -17.35
CA GLY A 239 -24.27 -15.45 -18.53
C GLY A 239 -23.59 -14.14 -18.84
N TYR A 240 -23.63 -13.75 -20.11
CA TYR A 240 -22.98 -12.52 -20.56
C TYR A 240 -23.70 -11.25 -20.09
N ASN A 241 -22.95 -10.31 -19.53
CA ASN A 241 -23.38 -8.97 -19.17
C ASN A 241 -22.42 -7.95 -19.81
N SER A 242 -22.94 -7.15 -20.76
CA SER A 242 -22.13 -6.26 -21.60
C SER A 242 -21.52 -5.06 -20.87
N ASN A 243 -22.03 -4.74 -19.68
CA ASN A 243 -21.62 -3.57 -18.91
C ASN A 243 -20.45 -3.83 -17.96
N ASP A 244 -20.10 -5.10 -17.74
CA ASP A 244 -18.94 -5.48 -16.96
C ASP A 244 -17.71 -5.65 -17.90
N PRO A 245 -16.80 -4.66 -17.95
CA PRO A 245 -15.69 -4.69 -18.87
C PRO A 245 -14.52 -5.51 -18.31
N THR A 246 -13.66 -5.99 -19.20
CA THR A 246 -12.29 -6.39 -18.81
C THR A 246 -11.62 -5.26 -18.06
N ILE A 247 -11.06 -5.54 -16.86
CA ILE A 247 -10.32 -4.59 -16.04
C ILE A 247 -8.96 -5.18 -15.63
N ALA A 248 -7.91 -4.83 -16.37
CA ALA A 248 -6.57 -5.40 -16.25
C ALA A 248 -5.53 -4.35 -15.82
N ASN A 249 -5.88 -3.47 -14.86
CA ASN A 249 -4.91 -2.55 -14.29
C ASN A 249 -3.91 -3.34 -13.44
N ARG A 250 -2.64 -2.92 -13.41
CA ARG A 250 -1.64 -3.57 -12.54
C ARG A 250 -2.08 -3.62 -11.07
N PHE A 251 -2.79 -2.59 -10.62
CA PHE A 251 -3.49 -2.55 -9.34
C PHE A 251 -4.93 -2.14 -9.63
N THR A 252 -5.84 -3.07 -9.45
CA THR A 252 -7.27 -2.89 -9.69
C THR A 252 -8.00 -2.75 -8.37
N THR A 253 -8.82 -1.71 -8.24
CA THR A 253 -9.83 -1.63 -7.19
C THR A 253 -11.06 -2.39 -7.65
N ALA A 254 -11.47 -3.41 -6.90
CA ALA A 254 -12.70 -4.15 -7.08
C ALA A 254 -13.62 -3.90 -5.89
N MET A 255 -14.90 -3.63 -6.12
CA MET A 255 -15.88 -3.44 -5.06
C MET A 255 -17.19 -4.14 -5.41
N ILE A 256 -17.78 -4.78 -4.40
CA ILE A 256 -19.14 -5.33 -4.44
C ILE A 256 -19.88 -4.82 -3.22
N ASN A 257 -21.11 -4.32 -3.44
CA ASN A 257 -21.99 -3.89 -2.39
C ASN A 257 -23.31 -4.65 -2.52
N GLY A 258 -23.75 -5.32 -1.47
CA GLY A 258 -24.97 -6.10 -1.44
C GLY A 258 -25.98 -5.60 -0.42
N GLY A 259 -27.26 -5.69 -0.78
CA GLY A 259 -28.38 -5.37 0.07
C GLY A 259 -29.62 -6.13 -0.37
N ALA A 260 -30.75 -5.93 0.33
CA ALA A 260 -32.00 -6.61 0.04
C ALA A 260 -32.48 -6.31 -1.39
N ASN A 261 -32.52 -7.35 -2.24
CA ASN A 261 -32.87 -7.28 -3.67
C ASN A 261 -32.11 -6.19 -4.47
N HIS A 262 -30.91 -5.83 -4.03
CA HIS A 262 -30.09 -4.81 -4.67
C HIS A 262 -28.61 -5.15 -4.52
N TRP A 263 -27.82 -5.02 -5.59
CA TRP A 263 -26.38 -5.17 -5.50
C TRP A 263 -25.65 -4.38 -6.59
N GLN A 264 -24.36 -4.17 -6.40
CA GLN A 264 -23.56 -3.27 -7.21
C GLN A 264 -22.16 -3.84 -7.43
N ILE A 265 -21.62 -3.66 -8.65
CA ILE A 265 -20.19 -3.84 -8.97
C ILE A 265 -19.59 -2.50 -9.32
N LEU A 266 -18.51 -2.12 -8.63
CA LEU A 266 -17.68 -0.97 -8.97
C LEU A 266 -16.25 -1.42 -9.27
N GLY A 267 -15.61 -0.76 -10.21
CA GLY A 267 -14.21 -1.02 -10.55
C GLY A 267 -13.43 0.23 -10.85
N GLY A 268 -12.13 0.21 -10.58
CA GLY A 268 -11.25 1.35 -10.83
C GLY A 268 -9.77 0.96 -10.90
N ASN A 269 -8.95 1.92 -11.32
CA ASN A 269 -7.51 1.80 -11.22
C ASN A 269 -7.07 2.30 -9.84
N ALA A 270 -6.43 1.43 -9.04
CA ALA A 270 -5.94 1.81 -7.71
C ALA A 270 -4.77 2.82 -7.74
N GLN A 271 -4.21 3.09 -8.92
CA GLN A 271 -3.13 4.07 -9.10
C GLN A 271 -3.63 5.46 -9.50
N SER A 272 -4.82 5.57 -10.10
CA SER A 272 -5.32 6.85 -10.59
C SER A 272 -6.79 6.80 -10.98
N GLY A 273 -7.46 7.95 -10.95
CA GLY A 273 -8.84 8.07 -11.41
C GLY A 273 -9.89 7.67 -10.37
N GLY A 274 -11.14 7.68 -10.78
CA GLY A 274 -12.31 7.34 -9.97
C GLY A 274 -12.82 5.93 -10.24
N LEU A 275 -13.94 5.59 -9.60
CA LEU A 275 -14.66 4.35 -9.83
C LEU A 275 -15.59 4.46 -11.05
N SER A 276 -15.78 3.33 -11.72
CA SER A 276 -16.82 3.12 -12.71
C SER A 276 -17.82 2.09 -12.17
N THR A 277 -19.09 2.31 -12.42
CA THR A 277 -20.16 1.35 -12.10
C THR A 277 -20.30 0.37 -13.26
N PHE A 278 -20.09 -0.91 -13.00
CA PHE A 278 -20.26 -1.99 -13.99
C PHE A 278 -21.63 -2.61 -13.88
N TYR A 279 -22.16 -2.68 -12.68
CA TYR A 279 -23.55 -3.08 -12.41
C TYR A 279 -24.09 -2.31 -11.21
N ASP A 280 -25.38 -1.97 -11.27
CA ASP A 280 -26.15 -1.39 -10.17
C ASP A 280 -27.62 -1.72 -10.42
N GLY A 281 -28.17 -2.67 -9.64
CA GLY A 281 -29.51 -3.15 -9.91
C GLY A 281 -29.97 -4.28 -8.99
N THR A 282 -31.01 -4.98 -9.43
CA THR A 282 -31.61 -6.08 -8.68
C THR A 282 -30.71 -7.30 -8.64
N ARG A 283 -30.88 -8.12 -7.61
CA ARG A 283 -30.32 -9.47 -7.52
C ARG A 283 -30.73 -10.30 -8.74
N PRO A 284 -29.95 -11.33 -9.11
CA PRO A 284 -30.34 -12.24 -10.18
C PRO A 284 -31.71 -12.87 -9.91
N ASN A 285 -32.53 -12.97 -10.95
CA ASN A 285 -33.89 -13.57 -10.83
C ASN A 285 -33.81 -15.11 -10.87
N VAL A 286 -33.11 -15.66 -9.89
CA VAL A 286 -32.98 -17.11 -9.66
C VAL A 286 -33.24 -17.36 -8.18
N SER A 287 -33.91 -18.49 -7.87
CA SER A 287 -34.23 -18.84 -6.49
C SER A 287 -32.99 -18.94 -5.62
N GLY A 288 -32.99 -18.33 -4.44
CA GLY A 288 -31.90 -18.32 -3.48
C GLY A 288 -31.12 -17.00 -3.42
N TYR A 289 -31.19 -16.13 -4.44
CA TYR A 289 -30.47 -14.85 -4.42
C TYR A 289 -31.33 -13.65 -3.95
N ASN A 290 -32.61 -13.87 -3.70
CA ASN A 290 -33.49 -12.86 -3.13
C ASN A 290 -34.60 -13.51 -2.30
N PRO A 291 -34.56 -13.49 -0.95
CA PRO A 291 -33.47 -12.99 -0.13
C PRO A 291 -32.17 -13.84 -0.23
N MET A 292 -31.02 -13.25 0.05
CA MET A 292 -29.76 -13.97 0.23
C MET A 292 -29.76 -14.76 1.55
N HIS A 293 -28.86 -15.74 1.65
CA HIS A 293 -28.71 -16.63 2.83
C HIS A 293 -27.28 -16.68 3.34
N LYS A 294 -26.54 -15.59 3.20
CA LYS A 294 -25.11 -15.46 3.54
C LYS A 294 -24.80 -16.01 4.92
N GLN A 295 -23.66 -16.67 5.08
CA GLN A 295 -23.35 -17.36 6.34
C GLN A 295 -22.27 -16.64 7.17
N GLY A 296 -21.44 -15.78 6.55
CA GLY A 296 -20.57 -14.87 7.26
C GLY A 296 -19.18 -15.38 7.55
N ALA A 297 -18.71 -16.48 6.95
CA ALA A 297 -17.27 -16.76 6.90
C ALA A 297 -16.56 -15.74 6.00
N ILE A 298 -15.24 -15.64 6.11
CA ILE A 298 -14.42 -14.81 5.22
C ILE A 298 -13.42 -15.69 4.50
N ILE A 299 -13.31 -15.51 3.18
CA ILE A 299 -12.34 -16.22 2.33
C ILE A 299 -11.40 -15.25 1.62
N LEU A 300 -10.22 -15.74 1.26
CA LEU A 300 -9.27 -15.09 0.37
C LEU A 300 -8.53 -16.13 -0.46
N GLY A 301 -8.67 -16.05 -1.79
CA GLY A 301 -7.92 -16.87 -2.75
C GLY A 301 -8.46 -18.28 -2.96
N THR A 302 -9.63 -18.57 -2.41
CA THR A 302 -10.36 -19.84 -2.53
C THR A 302 -11.85 -19.55 -2.59
N GLY A 303 -12.65 -20.46 -3.13
CA GLY A 303 -14.12 -20.36 -3.12
C GLY A 303 -14.73 -20.79 -1.80
N GLY A 304 -16.04 -20.58 -1.64
CA GLY A 304 -16.81 -20.91 -0.45
C GLY A 304 -16.72 -22.40 -0.06
N ASP A 305 -16.77 -23.27 -1.05
CA ASP A 305 -16.66 -24.72 -0.94
C ASP A 305 -15.21 -25.26 -0.98
N ASN A 306 -14.21 -24.39 -0.85
CA ASN A 306 -12.78 -24.67 -1.01
C ASN A 306 -12.39 -25.04 -2.46
N SER A 307 -13.04 -24.47 -3.47
CA SER A 307 -12.54 -24.51 -4.84
C SER A 307 -11.32 -23.60 -4.97
N LYS A 308 -10.14 -24.18 -5.31
CA LYS A 308 -8.81 -23.56 -5.18
C LYS A 308 -7.95 -23.66 -6.45
N GLY A 309 -8.59 -23.62 -7.61
CA GLY A 309 -7.90 -23.70 -8.90
C GLY A 309 -7.44 -22.37 -9.49
N ALA A 310 -7.69 -21.25 -8.80
CA ALA A 310 -7.44 -19.92 -9.33
C ALA A 310 -6.06 -19.36 -8.98
N ASP A 311 -5.60 -18.42 -9.82
CA ASP A 311 -4.44 -17.54 -9.56
C ASP A 311 -4.92 -16.13 -9.24
N GLY A 312 -4.17 -15.42 -8.40
CA GLY A 312 -4.40 -14.00 -8.15
C GLY A 312 -3.39 -13.39 -7.19
N THR A 313 -3.42 -12.08 -7.07
CA THR A 313 -2.67 -11.37 -6.03
C THR A 313 -3.56 -10.36 -5.34
N PHE A 314 -3.62 -10.46 -4.02
CA PHE A 314 -4.34 -9.56 -3.13
C PHE A 314 -3.35 -8.63 -2.40
N TYR A 315 -3.71 -7.37 -2.21
CA TYR A 315 -2.90 -6.38 -1.50
C TYR A 315 -3.57 -5.87 -0.23
N GLU A 316 -4.84 -5.49 -0.30
CA GLU A 316 -5.69 -5.08 0.81
C GLU A 316 -7.16 -5.28 0.46
N GLY A 317 -8.00 -5.43 1.48
CA GLY A 317 -9.45 -5.50 1.32
C GLY A 317 -10.17 -5.32 2.66
N VAL A 318 -11.44 -4.95 2.58
CA VAL A 318 -12.31 -4.79 3.75
C VAL A 318 -13.70 -5.34 3.48
N MET A 319 -14.40 -5.63 4.57
CA MET A 319 -15.85 -5.85 4.58
C MET A 319 -16.49 -4.86 5.54
N THR A 320 -17.65 -4.33 5.18
CA THR A 320 -18.35 -3.30 5.96
C THR A 320 -19.69 -3.79 6.48
N SER A 321 -20.13 -3.21 7.59
CA SER A 321 -21.51 -3.36 8.05
C SER A 321 -22.40 -2.37 7.30
N GLY A 322 -23.24 -2.90 6.40
CA GLY A 322 -24.17 -2.09 5.61
C GLY A 322 -23.62 -1.71 4.22
N PHE A 323 -24.53 -1.27 3.35
CA PHE A 323 -24.27 -0.87 1.96
C PHE A 323 -23.69 0.55 1.92
N PRO A 324 -22.43 0.76 1.52
CA PRO A 324 -21.81 2.07 1.48
C PRO A 324 -22.48 3.00 0.45
N SER A 325 -22.48 4.29 0.75
CA SER A 325 -22.93 5.29 -0.22
C SER A 325 -21.91 5.53 -1.32
N ALA A 326 -22.36 5.94 -2.52
CA ALA A 326 -21.45 6.31 -3.61
C ALA A 326 -20.45 7.40 -3.22
N ALA A 327 -20.81 8.31 -2.30
CA ALA A 327 -19.88 9.33 -1.79
C ALA A 327 -18.78 8.70 -0.93
N THR A 328 -19.13 7.71 -0.11
CA THR A 328 -18.17 6.95 0.71
C THR A 328 -17.21 6.16 -0.18
N GLU A 329 -17.72 5.42 -1.17
CA GLU A 329 -16.92 4.63 -2.10
C GLU A 329 -15.94 5.49 -2.91
N ASN A 330 -16.40 6.64 -3.40
CA ASN A 330 -15.51 7.58 -4.10
C ASN A 330 -14.43 8.18 -3.18
N ALA A 331 -14.73 8.41 -1.90
CA ALA A 331 -13.74 8.87 -0.94
C ALA A 331 -12.71 7.78 -0.60
N VAL A 332 -13.15 6.51 -0.51
CA VAL A 332 -12.27 5.34 -0.34
C VAL A 332 -11.37 5.17 -1.56
N GLN A 333 -11.90 5.27 -2.79
CA GLN A 333 -11.10 5.21 -4.01
C GLN A 333 -10.04 6.34 -4.05
N ALA A 334 -10.41 7.57 -3.65
CA ALA A 334 -9.45 8.67 -3.56
C ALA A 334 -8.35 8.39 -2.52
N ASN A 335 -8.67 7.74 -1.41
CA ASN A 335 -7.68 7.29 -0.43
C ASN A 335 -6.75 6.22 -1.03
N ILE A 336 -7.32 5.22 -1.71
CA ILE A 336 -6.57 4.14 -2.38
C ILE A 336 -5.59 4.73 -3.41
N THR A 337 -6.04 5.62 -4.28
CA THR A 337 -5.16 6.26 -5.29
C THR A 337 -4.06 7.10 -4.65
N SER A 338 -4.36 7.76 -3.52
CA SER A 338 -3.38 8.55 -2.77
C SER A 338 -2.33 7.71 -2.04
N ALA A 339 -2.58 6.42 -1.83
CA ALA A 339 -1.63 5.50 -1.22
C ALA A 339 -0.39 5.26 -2.10
N GLY A 340 -0.50 5.50 -3.41
CA GLY A 340 0.62 5.43 -4.34
C GLY A 340 1.11 4.01 -4.59
N TYR A 341 0.19 3.09 -4.93
CA TYR A 341 0.53 1.75 -5.42
C TYR A 341 1.35 1.84 -6.68
N ALA A 342 2.49 1.12 -6.74
CA ALA A 342 3.30 1.01 -7.94
C ALA A 342 4.00 -0.35 -8.01
N THR A 343 4.40 -0.75 -9.21
CA THR A 343 5.20 -1.96 -9.41
C THR A 343 6.55 -1.79 -8.71
N TYR A 344 6.93 -2.79 -7.93
CA TYR A 344 8.27 -2.84 -7.38
C TYR A 344 9.26 -3.11 -8.53
N SER A 345 10.04 -2.12 -8.87
CA SER A 345 11.05 -2.20 -9.94
C SER A 345 12.44 -2.62 -9.42
N GLY A 346 12.47 -3.29 -8.25
CA GLY A 346 13.72 -3.71 -7.64
C GLY A 346 14.30 -4.93 -8.34
N SER A 347 15.51 -4.83 -8.80
CA SER A 347 16.38 -5.97 -9.02
C SER A 347 16.62 -6.66 -7.66
N GLY A 348 16.13 -7.87 -7.51
CA GLY A 348 16.34 -8.89 -6.48
C GLY A 348 16.71 -8.52 -5.06
N SER A 349 16.11 -9.29 -4.13
CA SER A 349 16.58 -9.60 -2.76
C SER A 349 17.43 -8.53 -2.08
N GLY A 350 16.94 -7.91 -1.02
CA GLY A 350 17.70 -7.16 0.01
C GLY A 350 19.08 -6.63 -0.34
N GLY A 351 19.32 -6.28 -1.59
CA GLY A 351 20.59 -5.84 -2.14
C GLY A 351 20.59 -4.34 -2.31
N SER A 352 21.68 -3.74 -1.92
CA SER A 352 22.00 -2.37 -2.28
C SER A 352 21.94 -2.20 -3.80
N ALA A 353 21.13 -1.27 -4.29
CA ALA A 353 21.25 -0.83 -5.68
C ALA A 353 22.53 -0.02 -5.83
N THR A 354 23.32 -0.31 -6.85
CA THR A 354 24.56 0.39 -7.11
C THR A 354 24.59 0.91 -8.53
N GLY A 355 24.77 2.20 -8.69
CA GLY A 355 24.81 2.85 -10.00
C GLY A 355 24.80 4.37 -9.89
N PRO A 356 24.70 5.08 -11.02
CA PRO A 356 24.68 6.53 -11.03
C PRO A 356 23.39 7.10 -10.45
N ILE A 357 23.51 8.15 -9.64
CA ILE A 357 22.40 9.01 -9.22
C ILE A 357 22.35 10.18 -10.20
N ILE A 358 21.33 10.22 -11.04
CA ILE A 358 21.22 11.13 -12.19
C ILE A 358 20.37 12.35 -11.82
N SER A 359 20.82 13.54 -12.21
CA SER A 359 20.10 14.80 -11.96
C SER A 359 18.79 14.91 -12.74
N GLY A 360 17.74 15.34 -12.07
CA GLY A 360 16.46 15.68 -12.70
C GLY A 360 16.47 16.96 -13.55
N LEU A 361 17.52 17.77 -13.42
CA LEU A 361 17.73 18.96 -14.29
C LEU A 361 18.29 18.59 -15.66
N ASN A 362 19.21 17.61 -15.68
CA ASN A 362 19.93 17.22 -16.89
C ASN A 362 20.36 15.75 -16.76
N SER A 363 19.80 14.89 -17.58
CA SER A 363 20.09 13.45 -17.58
C SER A 363 21.54 13.08 -17.97
N ALA A 364 22.34 14.03 -18.46
CA ALA A 364 23.77 13.85 -18.71
C ALA A 364 24.63 14.19 -17.47
N LYS A 365 24.01 14.53 -16.33
CA LYS A 365 24.70 14.92 -15.09
C LYS A 365 24.40 13.95 -13.97
N CYS A 366 25.44 13.59 -13.23
CA CYS A 366 25.42 12.64 -12.13
C CYS A 366 25.96 13.25 -10.83
N MET A 367 25.48 12.72 -9.71
CA MET A 367 26.13 12.90 -8.40
C MET A 367 27.49 12.20 -8.41
N ASP A 368 28.54 12.90 -8.03
CA ASP A 368 29.93 12.48 -8.22
C ASP A 368 30.74 12.73 -6.94
N ASN A 369 31.58 11.76 -6.55
CA ASN A 369 32.58 11.90 -5.54
C ASN A 369 33.87 12.43 -6.21
N ASN A 370 34.16 13.69 -6.02
CA ASN A 370 35.23 14.39 -6.72
C ASN A 370 36.56 13.61 -6.78
N ASN A 371 37.00 13.28 -8.02
CA ASN A 371 38.20 12.47 -8.31
C ASN A 371 38.20 11.08 -7.63
N ALA A 372 37.06 10.54 -7.24
CA ALA A 372 36.92 9.28 -6.47
C ALA A 372 37.86 9.29 -5.22
N ALA A 373 37.97 10.41 -4.55
CA ALA A 373 38.87 10.50 -3.39
C ALA A 373 38.15 10.05 -2.11
N ALA A 374 38.62 8.94 -1.52
CA ALA A 374 38.15 8.40 -0.25
C ALA A 374 38.80 9.13 0.94
N THR A 375 38.61 10.45 1.01
CA THR A 375 39.17 11.31 2.06
C THR A 375 38.07 12.14 2.68
N GLY A 376 37.96 12.12 4.02
CA GLY A 376 36.94 12.91 4.74
C GLY A 376 37.00 14.40 4.37
N GLY A 377 35.84 14.97 4.06
CA GLY A 377 35.72 16.34 3.56
C GLY A 377 35.78 16.47 2.03
N ASN A 378 35.96 15.35 1.28
CA ASN A 378 35.93 15.43 -0.17
C ASN A 378 34.54 15.83 -0.66
N LYS A 379 34.49 16.74 -1.63
CA LYS A 379 33.19 17.26 -2.09
C LYS A 379 32.39 16.22 -2.88
N VAL A 380 31.09 16.16 -2.62
CA VAL A 380 30.10 15.52 -3.47
C VAL A 380 29.52 16.57 -4.40
N GLN A 381 29.59 16.34 -5.70
CA GLN A 381 29.40 17.38 -6.72
C GLN A 381 28.54 16.91 -7.89
N MET A 382 28.14 17.86 -8.75
CA MET A 382 27.65 17.59 -10.09
C MET A 382 28.80 17.35 -11.05
N TRP A 383 28.70 16.33 -11.88
CA TRP A 383 29.65 16.03 -12.94
C TRP A 383 28.95 15.39 -14.14
N ASP A 384 29.60 15.39 -15.32
CA ASP A 384 29.10 14.64 -16.46
C ASP A 384 28.97 13.14 -16.09
N CYS A 385 27.88 12.49 -16.51
CA CYS A 385 27.75 11.05 -16.38
C CYS A 385 28.73 10.37 -17.34
N ASP A 386 29.96 10.13 -16.91
CA ASP A 386 31.04 9.59 -17.73
C ASP A 386 31.24 8.07 -17.55
N GLY A 387 30.46 7.46 -16.65
CA GLY A 387 30.53 6.04 -16.33
C GLY A 387 31.73 5.64 -15.47
N TYR A 388 32.45 6.60 -14.88
CA TYR A 388 33.55 6.31 -13.97
C TYR A 388 33.04 5.80 -12.63
N ALA A 389 32.88 4.48 -12.55
CA ALA A 389 32.25 3.79 -11.43
C ALA A 389 32.78 4.19 -10.05
N PRO A 390 34.09 4.37 -9.82
CA PRO A 390 34.59 4.78 -8.50
C PRO A 390 34.10 6.14 -8.03
N ALA A 391 33.73 7.05 -8.94
CA ALA A 391 33.20 8.38 -8.59
C ALA A 391 31.69 8.48 -8.62
N GLN A 392 31.00 7.64 -9.41
CA GLN A 392 29.57 7.84 -9.74
C GLN A 392 28.66 6.66 -9.39
N ASN A 393 29.20 5.46 -9.11
CA ASN A 393 28.35 4.33 -8.72
C ASN A 393 28.08 4.35 -7.21
N TRP A 394 27.04 5.06 -6.85
CA TRP A 394 26.54 5.12 -5.49
C TRP A 394 25.73 3.89 -5.13
N THR A 395 25.97 3.37 -3.95
CA THR A 395 25.22 2.26 -3.38
C THR A 395 24.22 2.79 -2.37
N LEU A 396 22.95 2.44 -2.53
CA LEU A 396 21.90 2.78 -1.58
C LEU A 396 21.04 1.54 -1.30
N ASN A 397 20.60 1.40 -0.06
CA ASN A 397 19.65 0.35 0.29
C ASN A 397 18.24 0.78 -0.10
N ALA A 398 17.49 -0.09 -0.74
CA ALA A 398 16.22 0.24 -1.39
C ALA A 398 15.04 0.49 -0.42
N SER A 399 15.23 0.42 0.90
CA SER A 399 14.13 0.56 1.85
C SER A 399 14.50 1.40 3.07
N GLY A 400 13.64 2.37 3.38
CA GLY A 400 13.75 3.23 4.56
C GLY A 400 14.82 4.31 4.45
N SER A 401 15.28 4.77 5.59
CA SER A 401 16.42 5.68 5.68
C SER A 401 17.72 4.89 5.43
N THR A 402 18.51 5.32 4.46
CA THR A 402 19.71 4.62 4.02
C THR A 402 20.89 5.57 3.89
N THR A 403 22.10 5.04 3.92
CA THR A 403 23.29 5.78 3.52
C THR A 403 23.47 5.73 2.01
N LEU A 404 23.84 6.84 1.39
CA LEU A 404 24.35 6.87 0.01
C LEU A 404 25.84 6.59 0.07
N GLN A 405 26.27 5.40 -0.35
CA GLN A 405 27.64 4.93 -0.19
C GLN A 405 28.40 4.91 -1.51
N ILE A 406 29.63 5.34 -1.46
CA ILE A 406 30.61 5.20 -2.54
C ILE A 406 32.03 5.05 -1.93
N ASP A 407 32.80 4.15 -2.48
CA ASP A 407 34.23 3.98 -2.12
C ASP A 407 34.49 3.81 -0.60
N GLY A 408 33.58 3.09 0.08
CA GLY A 408 33.66 2.82 1.51
C GLY A 408 33.27 3.98 2.43
N GLY A 409 32.79 5.11 1.87
CA GLY A 409 32.26 6.24 2.61
C GLY A 409 30.81 6.57 2.23
N CYS A 410 30.29 7.58 2.88
CA CYS A 410 28.90 8.02 2.79
C CYS A 410 28.80 9.49 2.34
N ALA A 411 27.72 9.84 1.63
CA ALA A 411 27.34 11.24 1.45
C ALA A 411 26.88 11.79 2.80
N ASP A 412 27.63 12.76 3.31
CA ASP A 412 27.55 13.34 4.64
C ASP A 412 27.18 14.81 4.59
N ILE A 413 26.25 15.22 5.47
CA ILE A 413 25.94 16.63 5.68
C ILE A 413 27.02 17.19 6.62
N THR A 414 27.92 18.02 6.08
CA THR A 414 29.10 18.56 6.77
C THR A 414 28.81 19.02 8.19
N GLY A 415 29.51 18.40 9.15
CA GLY A 415 29.43 18.76 10.56
C GLY A 415 28.04 18.54 11.20
N ALA A 416 27.16 17.73 10.59
CA ALA A 416 25.77 17.57 10.99
C ALA A 416 25.02 18.91 11.12
N ASN A 417 25.37 19.89 10.30
CA ASN A 417 24.73 21.19 10.29
C ASN A 417 23.53 21.18 9.33
N TYR A 418 22.34 21.16 9.87
CA TYR A 418 21.10 21.10 9.09
C TYR A 418 20.58 22.45 8.57
N SER A 419 21.42 23.48 8.48
CA SER A 419 21.06 24.77 7.86
C SER A 419 21.01 24.66 6.33
N ASN A 420 20.18 25.49 5.67
CA ASN A 420 20.19 25.59 4.22
C ASN A 420 21.55 26.04 3.72
N GLY A 421 22.05 25.44 2.65
CA GLY A 421 23.36 25.72 2.07
C GLY A 421 24.51 24.93 2.67
N THR A 422 24.24 24.04 3.64
CA THR A 422 25.29 23.15 4.16
C THR A 422 25.73 22.20 3.07
N LEU A 423 27.06 22.08 2.91
CA LEU A 423 27.69 21.29 1.86
C LEU A 423 27.50 19.78 2.11
N ILE A 424 27.45 19.01 1.04
CA ILE A 424 27.52 17.56 1.08
C ILE A 424 28.94 17.12 0.74
N GLU A 425 29.47 16.23 1.57
CA GLU A 425 30.84 15.74 1.44
C GLU A 425 30.91 14.20 1.54
N TRP A 426 31.98 13.62 1.07
CA TRP A 426 32.31 12.24 1.34
C TRP A 426 32.94 12.15 2.74
N TRP A 427 32.41 11.26 3.58
CA TRP A 427 32.94 10.99 4.91
C TRP A 427 32.85 9.50 5.23
N PRO A 428 33.79 8.91 6.02
CA PRO A 428 33.66 7.54 6.48
C PRO A 428 32.29 7.30 7.11
N CYS A 429 31.60 6.23 6.69
CA CYS A 429 30.28 5.89 7.22
C CYS A 429 30.35 5.63 8.73
N ASN A 430 29.59 6.38 9.51
CA ASN A 430 29.57 6.29 10.97
C ASN A 430 28.17 6.02 11.55
N GLY A 431 27.16 5.89 10.67
CA GLY A 431 25.77 5.65 11.06
C GLY A 431 25.05 6.90 11.60
N GLY A 432 25.67 8.06 11.55
CA GLY A 432 25.09 9.32 11.99
C GLY A 432 23.85 9.73 11.21
N ALA A 433 22.95 10.50 11.84
CA ALA A 433 21.73 10.97 11.22
C ALA A 433 21.98 11.91 10.02
N ASN A 434 23.14 12.55 9.97
CA ASN A 434 23.63 13.40 8.88
C ASN A 434 24.08 12.60 7.63
N GLN A 435 24.15 11.28 7.72
CA GLN A 435 24.47 10.37 6.62
C GLN A 435 23.24 9.58 6.15
N GLN A 436 22.08 9.84 6.73
CA GLN A 436 20.85 9.12 6.39
C GLN A 436 20.06 9.89 5.35
N TRP A 437 19.62 9.17 4.32
CA TRP A 437 18.84 9.70 3.22
C TRP A 437 17.65 8.80 2.93
N GLN A 438 16.53 9.39 2.58
CA GLN A 438 15.31 8.68 2.20
C GLN A 438 14.85 9.17 0.84
N ALA A 439 14.64 8.25 -0.09
CA ALA A 439 14.01 8.57 -1.37
C ALA A 439 12.51 8.86 -1.15
N SER A 440 12.05 10.00 -1.63
CA SER A 440 10.65 10.42 -1.52
C SER A 440 10.29 11.27 -2.74
N ASN A 441 9.32 10.81 -3.56
CA ASN A 441 8.83 11.53 -4.74
C ASN A 441 9.94 12.02 -5.71
N GLY A 442 11.00 11.23 -5.87
CA GLY A 442 12.14 11.60 -6.70
C GLY A 442 13.16 12.51 -6.00
N GLU A 443 12.93 12.92 -4.77
CA GLU A 443 13.86 13.66 -3.93
C GLU A 443 14.64 12.73 -3.00
N LEU A 444 15.85 13.14 -2.61
CA LEU A 444 16.64 12.52 -1.54
C LEU A 444 16.54 13.38 -0.29
N VAL A 445 15.75 12.95 0.68
CA VAL A 445 15.45 13.70 1.91
C VAL A 445 16.28 13.18 3.07
N ASN A 446 16.92 14.06 3.82
CA ASN A 446 17.53 13.70 5.10
C ASN A 446 16.46 13.67 6.20
N PRO A 447 16.15 12.52 6.84
CA PRO A 447 15.04 12.41 7.78
C PRO A 447 15.22 13.25 9.06
N ALA A 448 16.45 13.47 9.50
CA ALA A 448 16.71 14.26 10.72
C ALA A 448 16.41 15.74 10.53
N SER A 449 16.54 16.26 9.32
CA SER A 449 16.31 17.67 9.01
C SER A 449 14.99 17.93 8.23
N GLY A 450 14.43 16.92 7.58
CA GLY A 450 13.32 17.07 6.64
C GLY A 450 13.71 17.86 5.38
N LYS A 451 15.01 17.94 5.05
CA LYS A 451 15.52 18.71 3.91
C LYS A 451 16.08 17.80 2.81
N CYS A 452 16.19 18.37 1.61
CA CYS A 452 16.52 17.67 0.38
C CYS A 452 17.99 17.88 -0.03
N LEU A 453 18.57 16.86 -0.67
CA LEU A 453 19.78 16.99 -1.49
C LEU A 453 19.48 17.91 -2.67
N ASP A 454 20.29 18.95 -2.87
CA ASP A 454 20.00 20.05 -3.76
C ASP A 454 21.23 20.40 -4.63
N ASP A 455 20.98 20.60 -5.93
CA ASP A 455 21.94 21.25 -6.83
C ASP A 455 21.75 22.78 -6.74
N PRO A 456 22.69 23.49 -6.09
CA PRO A 456 22.49 24.88 -5.75
C PRO A 456 22.27 25.76 -6.98
N ASN A 457 21.21 26.58 -6.94
CA ASN A 457 20.83 27.49 -8.02
C ASN A 457 20.58 26.80 -9.37
N SER A 458 20.25 25.50 -9.37
CA SER A 458 20.07 24.70 -10.60
C SER A 458 21.34 24.75 -11.50
N ASN A 459 22.52 24.71 -10.91
CA ASN A 459 23.80 24.88 -11.61
C ASN A 459 24.45 23.54 -11.95
N THR A 460 24.14 23.00 -13.11
CA THR A 460 24.68 21.71 -13.59
C THR A 460 26.13 21.76 -14.10
N THR A 461 26.88 22.83 -13.79
CA THR A 461 28.31 22.93 -14.16
C THR A 461 29.12 21.89 -13.40
N ASN A 462 30.05 21.22 -14.10
CA ASN A 462 30.97 20.27 -13.48
C ASN A 462 31.73 20.91 -12.31
N GLY A 463 31.75 20.24 -11.17
CA GLY A 463 32.38 20.71 -9.95
C GLY A 463 31.47 21.51 -9.01
N THR A 464 30.21 21.73 -9.36
CA THR A 464 29.24 22.34 -8.45
C THR A 464 28.99 21.38 -7.28
N GLN A 465 29.35 21.80 -6.05
CA GLN A 465 29.15 20.99 -4.86
C GLN A 465 27.69 20.99 -4.46
N LEU A 466 27.14 19.80 -4.17
CA LEU A 466 25.77 19.63 -3.70
C LEU A 466 25.60 20.14 -2.27
N ILE A 467 24.39 20.56 -1.95
CA ILE A 467 24.05 21.14 -0.65
C ILE A 467 22.81 20.50 -0.06
N LEU A 468 22.57 20.77 1.21
CA LEU A 468 21.30 20.54 1.89
C LEU A 468 20.44 21.80 1.75
N TRP A 469 19.18 21.64 1.30
CA TRP A 469 18.24 22.77 1.20
C TRP A 469 16.81 22.35 1.56
N THR A 470 15.97 23.33 1.95
CA THR A 470 14.54 23.09 2.16
C THR A 470 13.93 22.48 0.89
N CYS A 471 13.21 21.36 1.02
CA CYS A 471 12.52 20.72 -0.10
C CYS A 471 11.49 21.68 -0.72
N ASN A 472 11.56 21.86 -2.03
CA ASN A 472 10.71 22.81 -2.77
C ASN A 472 10.08 22.21 -4.02
N GLY A 473 10.32 20.91 -4.32
CA GLY A 473 9.81 20.20 -5.50
C GLY A 473 10.43 20.62 -6.82
N GLY A 474 11.52 21.39 -6.78
CA GLY A 474 12.25 21.84 -7.99
C GLY A 474 13.04 20.70 -8.63
N SER A 475 13.25 20.77 -9.96
CA SER A 475 14.04 19.76 -10.69
C SER A 475 15.48 19.62 -10.19
N ASN A 476 16.01 20.64 -9.51
CA ASN A 476 17.32 20.64 -8.87
C ASN A 476 17.39 19.80 -7.58
N GLN A 477 16.26 19.29 -7.11
CA GLN A 477 16.15 18.38 -5.98
C GLN A 477 15.64 16.99 -6.39
N HIS A 478 15.37 16.79 -7.70
CA HIS A 478 14.93 15.51 -8.23
C HIS A 478 16.12 14.69 -8.74
N TRP A 479 16.11 13.40 -8.42
CA TRP A 479 17.19 12.46 -8.71
C TRP A 479 16.60 11.15 -9.23
N THR A 480 17.15 10.64 -10.33
CA THR A 480 16.89 9.26 -10.76
C THR A 480 17.90 8.36 -10.08
N LEU A 481 17.40 7.41 -9.30
CA LEU A 481 18.21 6.48 -8.51
C LEU A 481 18.55 5.21 -9.33
N PRO A 482 19.65 4.52 -9.03
CA PRO A 482 20.04 3.28 -9.72
C PRO A 482 19.09 2.12 -9.50
#